data_fe8994a4026902fe94ec7ec4ef3101ad
#
_entry.id   fe8994a4026902fe94ec7ec4ef3101ad
#
_cell.length_a   1.000
_cell.length_b   1.000
_cell.length_c   1.000
_cell.angle_alpha   90.00
_cell.angle_beta   90.00
_cell.angle_gamma   90.00
#
_symmetry.space_group_name_H-M   'P 1'
#
loop_
_entity.id
_entity.type
_entity.pdbx_description
1 polymer ?
#
loop_
_entity_poly.entity_id
_entity_poly.type
_entity_poly.pdbx_seq_one_letter_code
_entity_poly.pdbx_strand_id
1 'polypeptide(L)'
;MILLIDIGNTNTVCAIYNQNKFITHERIELKKDIENTINHFDKYEIQEIAISSVVPKLTDHFVSVLKRKYNINPFLVSHLNANIKLNVDSADEVGNDRICNVRAAIELNQKNCLIIDFGTATTYDIINNKQEFIGGAIAPGIDVSANYLIEKAALLKSTTFKFPKKIIGKNTITNIQSGVMFGAICSIEGMIKLIEDELDSKLYIILTGGFSKLISSKLSYKHILKPNLTLDGLNLIYNDNNE
;
A
#
# COMPACT_ATOMS: atom_id res chain seq x y z
N MET A 1 -13.94 3.47 -19.44
CA MET A 1 -12.88 3.72 -18.44
C MET A 1 -13.16 2.90 -17.20
N ILE A 2 -12.13 2.45 -16.49
CA ILE A 2 -12.31 1.73 -15.21
C ILE A 2 -12.04 2.66 -14.02
N LEU A 3 -12.91 2.60 -13.00
CA LEU A 3 -12.70 3.20 -11.69
C LEU A 3 -12.10 2.16 -10.76
N LEU A 4 -10.87 2.37 -10.32
CA LEU A 4 -10.14 1.54 -9.37
C LEU A 4 -10.24 2.17 -7.98
N ILE A 5 -10.58 1.36 -6.96
CA ILE A 5 -10.75 1.83 -5.59
C ILE A 5 -10.00 0.89 -4.65
N ASP A 6 -9.07 1.44 -3.88
CA ASP A 6 -8.38 0.74 -2.80
C ASP A 6 -8.82 1.31 -1.45
N ILE A 7 -9.51 0.50 -0.65
CA ILE A 7 -10.12 0.88 0.63
C ILE A 7 -9.24 0.36 1.78
N GLY A 8 -8.39 1.22 2.28
CA GLY A 8 -7.56 0.96 3.47
C GLY A 8 -8.22 1.41 4.78
N ASN A 9 -7.58 1.11 5.91
CA ASN A 9 -8.09 1.44 7.25
C ASN A 9 -8.10 2.94 7.59
N THR A 10 -7.28 3.74 6.95
CA THR A 10 -7.16 5.19 7.22
C THR A 10 -7.62 6.03 6.05
N ASN A 11 -7.36 5.58 4.85
CA ASN A 11 -7.64 6.30 3.60
C ASN A 11 -8.19 5.34 2.55
N THR A 12 -8.95 5.90 1.63
CA THR A 12 -9.31 5.25 0.36
C THR A 12 -8.59 5.95 -0.78
N VAL A 13 -8.07 5.20 -1.73
CA VAL A 13 -7.50 5.75 -2.97
C VAL A 13 -8.41 5.38 -4.13
N CYS A 14 -8.85 6.37 -4.87
CA CYS A 14 -9.66 6.19 -6.08
C CYS A 14 -8.89 6.68 -7.30
N ALA A 15 -8.91 5.94 -8.40
CA ALA A 15 -8.25 6.32 -9.63
C ALA A 15 -9.09 5.97 -10.86
N ILE A 16 -9.02 6.80 -11.88
CA ILE A 16 -9.52 6.47 -13.22
C ILE A 16 -8.35 5.95 -14.05
N TYR A 17 -8.52 4.76 -14.60
CA TYR A 17 -7.56 4.13 -15.50
C TYR A 17 -8.16 3.95 -16.88
N ASN A 18 -7.42 4.32 -17.90
CA ASN A 18 -7.84 4.23 -19.30
C ASN A 18 -6.62 4.09 -20.21
N GLN A 19 -6.68 3.20 -21.21
CA GLN A 19 -5.63 3.02 -22.22
C GLN A 19 -4.22 2.92 -21.60
N ASN A 20 -4.05 2.07 -20.60
CA ASN A 20 -2.80 1.81 -19.90
C ASN A 20 -2.21 3.02 -19.13
N LYS A 21 -3.07 3.98 -18.73
CA LYS A 21 -2.65 5.18 -17.97
C LYS A 21 -3.63 5.52 -16.88
N PHE A 22 -3.11 5.97 -15.73
CA PHE A 22 -3.89 6.67 -14.73
C PHE A 22 -4.20 8.07 -15.25
N ILE A 23 -5.50 8.39 -15.41
CA ILE A 23 -5.97 9.72 -15.81
C ILE A 23 -5.98 10.65 -14.60
N THR A 24 -6.41 10.13 -13.46
CA THR A 24 -6.39 10.83 -12.17
C THR A 24 -6.34 9.82 -11.05
N HIS A 25 -5.87 10.25 -9.88
CA HIS A 25 -6.06 9.54 -8.63
C HIS A 25 -6.32 10.54 -7.50
N GLU A 26 -7.15 10.15 -6.57
CA GLU A 26 -7.50 10.94 -5.40
C GLU A 26 -7.39 10.08 -4.15
N ARG A 27 -6.79 10.65 -3.11
CA ARG A 27 -6.71 10.03 -1.78
C ARG A 27 -7.71 10.70 -0.86
N ILE A 28 -8.56 9.89 -0.26
CA ILE A 28 -9.71 10.34 0.51
C ILE A 28 -9.56 9.83 1.94
N GLU A 29 -9.71 10.72 2.90
CA GLU A 29 -9.81 10.31 4.30
C GLU A 29 -11.17 9.66 4.56
N LEU A 30 -11.20 8.54 5.29
CA LEU A 30 -12.41 7.75 5.58
C LEU A 30 -13.55 8.51 6.28
N LYS A 31 -13.26 9.67 6.87
CA LYS A 31 -14.25 10.54 7.54
C LYS A 31 -15.05 11.42 6.60
N LYS A 32 -14.72 11.45 5.30
CA LYS A 32 -15.42 12.25 4.30
C LYS A 32 -16.61 11.48 3.74
N ASP A 33 -17.61 12.23 3.31
CA ASP A 33 -18.79 11.73 2.63
C ASP A 33 -18.40 11.00 1.34
N ILE A 34 -18.65 9.69 1.30
CA ILE A 34 -18.32 8.82 0.17
C ILE A 34 -19.04 9.27 -1.09
N GLU A 35 -20.32 9.70 -0.98
CA GLU A 35 -21.10 10.14 -2.14
C GLU A 35 -20.47 11.37 -2.78
N ASN A 36 -20.11 12.38 -1.98
CA ASN A 36 -19.42 13.56 -2.48
C ASN A 36 -18.10 13.24 -3.14
N THR A 37 -17.37 12.25 -2.60
CA THR A 37 -16.12 11.84 -3.19
C THR A 37 -16.30 11.17 -4.54
N ILE A 38 -17.27 10.26 -4.64
CA ILE A 38 -17.57 9.57 -5.89
C ILE A 38 -18.10 10.56 -6.95
N ASN A 39 -18.77 11.64 -6.55
CA ASN A 39 -19.22 12.70 -7.47
C ASN A 39 -18.06 13.38 -8.23
N HIS A 40 -16.84 13.40 -7.70
CA HIS A 40 -15.68 13.93 -8.42
C HIS A 40 -15.34 13.15 -9.70
N PHE A 41 -15.82 11.92 -9.80
CA PHE A 41 -15.59 11.05 -10.95
C PHE A 41 -16.70 11.10 -12.01
N ASP A 42 -17.78 11.87 -11.80
CA ASP A 42 -18.93 11.98 -12.73
C ASP A 42 -18.57 12.55 -14.09
N LYS A 43 -17.47 13.29 -14.18
CA LYS A 43 -16.95 13.81 -15.44
C LYS A 43 -16.31 12.75 -16.33
N TYR A 44 -16.16 11.51 -15.83
CA TYR A 44 -15.57 10.41 -16.59
C TYR A 44 -16.65 9.39 -16.97
N GLU A 45 -16.55 8.82 -18.15
CA GLU A 45 -17.41 7.74 -18.62
C GLU A 45 -16.95 6.42 -18.01
N ILE A 46 -17.43 6.14 -16.79
CA ILE A 46 -17.09 4.91 -16.05
C ILE A 46 -17.93 3.76 -16.61
N GLN A 47 -17.27 2.72 -17.08
CA GLN A 47 -17.88 1.51 -17.64
C GLN A 47 -17.65 0.30 -16.73
N GLU A 48 -16.62 0.36 -15.89
CA GLU A 48 -16.15 -0.75 -15.07
C GLU A 48 -15.66 -0.21 -13.72
N ILE A 49 -15.77 -1.03 -12.68
CA ILE A 49 -15.35 -0.67 -11.32
C ILE A 49 -14.69 -1.88 -10.68
N ALA A 50 -13.48 -1.71 -10.13
CA ALA A 50 -12.82 -2.73 -9.34
C ALA A 50 -12.41 -2.18 -7.97
N ILE A 51 -12.55 -3.01 -6.92
CA ILE A 51 -12.30 -2.64 -5.53
C ILE A 51 -11.36 -3.64 -4.88
N SER A 52 -10.28 -3.14 -4.32
CA SER A 52 -9.49 -3.77 -3.27
C SER A 52 -9.94 -3.20 -1.92
N SER A 53 -10.11 -4.04 -0.91
CA SER A 53 -10.52 -3.55 0.41
C SER A 53 -10.06 -4.46 1.54
N VAL A 54 -9.67 -3.82 2.64
CA VAL A 54 -9.39 -4.46 3.94
C VAL A 54 -10.39 -4.00 5.03
N VAL A 55 -11.50 -3.33 4.64
CA VAL A 55 -12.51 -2.78 5.56
C VAL A 55 -13.92 -3.23 5.13
N PRO A 56 -14.41 -4.42 5.55
CA PRO A 56 -15.66 -5.01 5.04
C PRO A 56 -16.88 -4.09 5.09
N LYS A 57 -17.15 -3.47 6.24
CA LYS A 57 -18.32 -2.57 6.40
C LYS A 57 -18.29 -1.37 5.43
N LEU A 58 -17.11 -0.88 5.12
CA LEU A 58 -16.94 0.24 4.21
C LEU A 58 -17.09 -0.23 2.76
N THR A 59 -16.61 -1.44 2.47
CA THR A 59 -16.80 -2.08 1.16
C THR A 59 -18.26 -2.18 0.78
N ASP A 60 -19.11 -2.69 1.68
CA ASP A 60 -20.55 -2.81 1.44
C ASP A 60 -21.20 -1.47 1.13
N HIS A 61 -20.76 -0.42 1.83
CA HIS A 61 -21.26 0.94 1.59
C HIS A 61 -20.83 1.47 0.23
N PHE A 62 -19.55 1.34 -0.14
CA PHE A 62 -19.05 1.70 -1.48
C PHE A 62 -19.79 0.96 -2.58
N VAL A 63 -19.95 -0.37 -2.47
CA VAL A 63 -20.67 -1.19 -3.44
C VAL A 63 -22.09 -0.68 -3.62
N SER A 64 -22.81 -0.39 -2.52
CA SER A 64 -24.18 0.13 -2.56
C SER A 64 -24.28 1.48 -3.29
N VAL A 65 -23.39 2.42 -2.96
CA VAL A 65 -23.36 3.76 -3.58
C VAL A 65 -23.04 3.66 -5.06
N LEU A 66 -21.99 2.90 -5.42
CA LEU A 66 -21.52 2.75 -6.81
C LEU A 66 -22.57 2.07 -7.68
N LYS A 67 -23.19 0.99 -7.18
CA LYS A 67 -24.27 0.30 -7.89
C LYS A 67 -25.46 1.21 -8.14
N ARG A 68 -25.90 1.98 -7.12
CA ARG A 68 -27.01 2.92 -7.27
C ARG A 68 -26.68 4.03 -8.29
N LYS A 69 -25.43 4.52 -8.27
CA LYS A 69 -25.02 5.68 -9.07
C LYS A 69 -24.71 5.35 -10.53
N TYR A 70 -23.93 4.29 -10.75
CA TYR A 70 -23.44 3.94 -12.10
C TYR A 70 -24.17 2.75 -12.71
N ASN A 71 -25.05 2.07 -11.96
CA ASN A 71 -25.69 0.81 -12.36
C ASN A 71 -24.68 -0.29 -12.72
N ILE A 72 -23.50 -0.29 -12.08
CA ILE A 72 -22.42 -1.26 -12.27
C ILE A 72 -22.22 -2.04 -10.97
N ASN A 73 -22.09 -3.37 -11.06
CA ASN A 73 -21.66 -4.19 -9.94
C ASN A 73 -20.13 -4.15 -9.89
N PRO A 74 -19.52 -3.60 -8.82
CA PRO A 74 -18.07 -3.58 -8.72
C PRO A 74 -17.48 -4.98 -8.62
N PHE A 75 -16.35 -5.22 -9.31
CA PHE A 75 -15.51 -6.38 -9.11
C PHE A 75 -14.78 -6.25 -7.78
N LEU A 76 -14.85 -7.27 -6.93
CA LEU A 76 -14.17 -7.29 -5.63
C LEU A 76 -12.99 -8.26 -5.69
N VAL A 77 -11.80 -7.75 -5.40
CA VAL A 77 -10.59 -8.58 -5.28
C VAL A 77 -10.67 -9.46 -4.03
N SER A 78 -10.22 -10.69 -4.18
CA SER A 78 -10.01 -11.64 -3.10
C SER A 78 -8.86 -12.59 -3.43
N HIS A 79 -8.40 -13.36 -2.45
CA HIS A 79 -7.41 -14.41 -2.66
C HIS A 79 -7.85 -15.49 -3.67
N LEU A 80 -9.16 -15.63 -3.92
CA LEU A 80 -9.72 -16.64 -4.84
C LEU A 80 -9.65 -16.24 -6.31
N ASN A 81 -9.63 -14.93 -6.60
CA ASN A 81 -9.65 -14.41 -7.98
C ASN A 81 -8.39 -13.65 -8.39
N ALA A 82 -7.37 -13.63 -7.53
CA ALA A 82 -6.17 -12.83 -7.77
C ALA A 82 -5.17 -13.45 -8.77
N ASN A 83 -5.39 -14.69 -9.17
CA ASN A 83 -4.50 -15.44 -10.09
C ASN A 83 -3.02 -15.44 -9.65
N ILE A 84 -2.79 -15.55 -8.34
CA ILE A 84 -1.46 -15.65 -7.72
C ILE A 84 -1.39 -16.88 -6.82
N LYS A 85 -0.22 -17.47 -6.70
CA LYS A 85 0.00 -18.58 -5.79
C LYS A 85 0.37 -18.06 -4.40
N LEU A 86 -0.51 -18.31 -3.43
CA LEU A 86 -0.31 -17.99 -2.03
C LEU A 86 0.21 -19.24 -1.30
N ASN A 87 1.49 -19.28 -0.98
CA ASN A 87 2.14 -20.34 -0.23
C ASN A 87 2.29 -19.92 1.25
N VAL A 88 1.16 -19.80 1.91
CA VAL A 88 0.99 -19.37 3.30
C VAL A 88 -0.02 -20.28 4.00
N ASP A 89 -0.03 -20.26 5.33
CA ASP A 89 -0.92 -21.12 6.13
C ASP A 89 -2.41 -20.81 5.93
N SER A 90 -2.77 -19.50 5.82
CA SER A 90 -4.14 -19.01 5.70
C SER A 90 -4.22 -17.96 4.59
N ALA A 91 -4.59 -18.37 3.38
CA ALA A 91 -4.67 -17.48 2.23
C ALA A 91 -5.77 -16.41 2.36
N ASP A 92 -6.86 -16.72 3.08
CA ASP A 92 -8.00 -15.86 3.35
C ASP A 92 -7.68 -14.74 4.37
N GLU A 93 -6.59 -14.87 5.14
CA GLU A 93 -6.11 -13.83 6.06
C GLU A 93 -5.20 -12.80 5.37
N VAL A 94 -4.80 -13.02 4.13
CA VAL A 94 -3.98 -12.07 3.39
C VAL A 94 -4.83 -10.88 2.93
N GLY A 95 -4.48 -9.68 3.37
CA GLY A 95 -5.18 -8.45 2.96
C GLY A 95 -5.20 -8.25 1.44
N ASN A 96 -6.32 -7.77 0.91
CA ASN A 96 -6.49 -7.59 -0.53
C ASN A 96 -5.53 -6.55 -1.12
N ASP A 97 -5.13 -5.55 -0.35
CA ASP A 97 -4.08 -4.59 -0.70
C ASP A 97 -2.73 -5.28 -0.94
N ARG A 98 -2.34 -6.21 -0.05
CA ARG A 98 -1.13 -7.02 -0.19
C ARG A 98 -1.23 -7.96 -1.40
N ILE A 99 -2.38 -8.58 -1.63
CA ILE A 99 -2.67 -9.40 -2.81
C ILE A 99 -2.46 -8.60 -4.10
N CYS A 100 -2.99 -7.39 -4.17
CA CYS A 100 -2.79 -6.48 -5.31
C CYS A 100 -1.30 -6.13 -5.49
N ASN A 101 -0.60 -5.76 -4.41
CA ASN A 101 0.82 -5.47 -4.45
C ASN A 101 1.65 -6.66 -5.00
N VAL A 102 1.34 -7.87 -4.54
CA VAL A 102 1.99 -9.12 -4.98
C VAL A 102 1.72 -9.37 -6.47
N ARG A 103 0.44 -9.25 -6.94
CA ARG A 103 0.10 -9.44 -8.37
C ARG A 103 0.87 -8.47 -9.26
N ALA A 104 0.95 -7.19 -8.87
CA ALA A 104 1.71 -6.19 -9.63
C ALA A 104 3.22 -6.46 -9.62
N ALA A 105 3.76 -6.97 -8.53
CA ALA A 105 5.19 -7.28 -8.43
C ALA A 105 5.55 -8.52 -9.27
N ILE A 106 4.69 -9.53 -9.33
CA ILE A 106 4.86 -10.72 -10.18
C ILE A 106 4.98 -10.32 -11.66
N GLU A 107 4.23 -9.33 -12.12
CA GLU A 107 4.29 -8.82 -13.50
C GLU A 107 5.69 -8.32 -13.89
N LEU A 108 6.50 -7.87 -12.92
CA LEU A 108 7.88 -7.45 -13.18
C LEU A 108 8.83 -8.63 -13.46
N ASN A 109 8.37 -9.86 -13.25
CA ASN A 109 9.09 -11.11 -13.50
C ASN A 109 10.51 -11.16 -12.90
N GLN A 110 10.66 -10.60 -11.69
CA GLN A 110 11.94 -10.62 -10.95
C GLN A 110 11.99 -11.83 -10.00
N LYS A 111 13.20 -12.35 -9.78
CA LYS A 111 13.40 -13.43 -8.79
C LYS A 111 13.51 -12.82 -7.39
N ASN A 112 12.89 -13.48 -6.41
CA ASN A 112 12.96 -13.09 -4.99
C ASN A 112 12.72 -11.59 -4.79
N CYS A 113 11.43 -11.20 -4.87
CA CYS A 113 11.03 -9.81 -4.62
C CYS A 113 10.66 -9.60 -3.16
N LEU A 114 11.01 -8.43 -2.65
CA LEU A 114 10.49 -7.87 -1.41
C LEU A 114 9.72 -6.59 -1.72
N ILE A 115 8.44 -6.59 -1.40
CA ILE A 115 7.61 -5.39 -1.46
C ILE A 115 7.57 -4.79 -0.05
N ILE A 116 7.87 -3.49 0.06
CA ILE A 116 7.71 -2.75 1.32
C ILE A 116 6.68 -1.67 1.07
N ASP A 117 5.51 -1.82 1.71
CA ASP A 117 4.43 -0.85 1.63
C ASP A 117 4.37 -0.01 2.91
N PHE A 118 4.45 1.30 2.74
CA PHE A 118 4.43 2.28 3.82
C PHE A 118 3.05 2.90 3.97
N GLY A 119 2.11 2.11 4.49
CA GLY A 119 0.75 2.49 4.80
C GLY A 119 0.51 2.76 6.30
N THR A 120 -0.71 2.49 6.76
CA THR A 120 -1.08 2.48 8.20
C THR A 120 -0.24 1.47 8.99
N ALA A 121 0.07 0.34 8.38
CA ALA A 121 1.15 -0.56 8.75
C ALA A 121 2.29 -0.43 7.74
N THR A 122 3.51 -0.82 8.12
CA THR A 122 4.58 -1.11 7.18
C THR A 122 4.56 -2.62 6.94
N THR A 123 4.23 -3.06 5.73
CA THR A 123 4.26 -4.48 5.37
C THR A 123 5.51 -4.83 4.58
N TYR A 124 5.97 -6.06 4.76
CA TYR A 124 7.08 -6.67 4.05
C TYR A 124 6.54 -7.93 3.40
N ASP A 125 6.32 -7.91 2.09
CA ASP A 125 5.72 -9.00 1.33
C ASP A 125 6.75 -9.68 0.46
N ILE A 126 6.94 -11.00 0.62
CA ILE A 126 8.00 -11.74 -0.03
C ILE A 126 7.42 -12.64 -1.13
N ILE A 127 7.99 -12.52 -2.34
CA ILE A 127 7.73 -13.37 -3.48
C ILE A 127 9.02 -14.15 -3.78
N ASN A 128 8.92 -15.48 -3.82
CA ASN A 128 10.07 -16.33 -4.11
C ASN A 128 10.41 -16.39 -5.61
N ASN A 129 11.46 -17.13 -5.96
CA ASN A 129 11.92 -17.32 -7.34
C ASN A 129 10.97 -18.15 -8.23
N LYS A 130 9.89 -18.71 -7.64
CA LYS A 130 8.81 -19.41 -8.36
C LYS A 130 7.58 -18.52 -8.56
N GLN A 131 7.69 -17.23 -8.29
CA GLN A 131 6.59 -16.26 -8.33
C GLN A 131 5.45 -16.61 -7.36
N GLU A 132 5.77 -17.22 -6.21
CA GLU A 132 4.81 -17.52 -5.15
C GLU A 132 4.97 -16.50 -4.02
N PHE A 133 3.87 -15.98 -3.51
CA PHE A 133 3.86 -15.24 -2.25
C PHE A 133 4.09 -16.22 -1.09
N ILE A 134 5.15 -16.03 -0.33
CA ILE A 134 5.55 -16.94 0.74
C ILE A 134 5.36 -16.37 2.14
N GLY A 135 4.65 -15.23 2.25
CA GLY A 135 4.41 -14.57 3.52
C GLY A 135 5.16 -13.25 3.66
N GLY A 136 5.32 -12.81 4.89
CA GLY A 136 5.96 -11.52 5.16
C GLY A 136 5.92 -11.10 6.61
N ALA A 137 6.16 -9.81 6.85
CA ALA A 137 6.07 -9.21 8.16
C ALA A 137 5.17 -7.97 8.14
N ILE A 138 4.54 -7.67 9.27
CA ILE A 138 3.71 -6.48 9.46
C ILE A 138 4.25 -5.73 10.69
N ALA A 139 4.65 -4.49 10.49
CA ALA A 139 5.11 -3.60 11.53
C ALA A 139 4.19 -2.37 11.62
N PRO A 140 4.17 -1.66 12.76
CA PRO A 140 3.44 -0.39 12.83
C PRO A 140 3.95 0.60 11.78
N GLY A 141 3.03 1.34 11.14
CA GLY A 141 3.39 2.41 10.21
C GLY A 141 4.17 3.54 10.87
N ILE A 142 4.96 4.25 10.08
CA ILE A 142 5.86 5.31 10.58
C ILE A 142 5.06 6.42 11.28
N ASP A 143 3.98 6.88 10.66
CA ASP A 143 3.12 7.93 11.20
C ASP A 143 2.29 7.45 12.40
N VAL A 144 1.78 6.22 12.35
CA VAL A 144 1.02 5.61 13.45
C VAL A 144 1.88 5.50 14.70
N SER A 145 3.11 4.96 14.58
CA SER A 145 4.06 4.84 15.69
C SER A 145 4.42 6.20 16.29
N ALA A 146 4.69 7.18 15.43
CA ALA A 146 5.10 8.51 15.86
C ALA A 146 3.94 9.28 16.49
N ASN A 147 2.74 9.23 15.90
CA ASN A 147 1.56 9.91 16.46
C ASN A 147 1.15 9.29 17.79
N TYR A 148 1.23 7.96 17.94
CA TYR A 148 0.96 7.29 19.20
C TYR A 148 1.95 7.72 20.30
N LEU A 149 3.25 7.81 19.99
CA LEU A 149 4.26 8.32 20.90
C LEU A 149 3.93 9.75 21.34
N ILE A 150 3.59 10.63 20.39
CA ILE A 150 3.24 12.03 20.68
C ILE A 150 1.99 12.13 21.56
N GLU A 151 0.97 11.32 21.28
CA GLU A 151 -0.28 11.27 22.07
C GLU A 151 -0.03 10.84 23.51
N LYS A 152 0.85 9.85 23.74
CA LYS A 152 1.13 9.32 25.09
C LYS A 152 2.13 10.13 25.90
N ALA A 153 2.85 11.04 25.27
CA ALA A 153 3.88 11.83 25.92
C ALA A 153 3.46 13.30 26.09
N ALA A 154 3.04 13.70 27.28
CA ALA A 154 2.44 15.00 27.57
C ALA A 154 3.24 16.24 27.12
N LEU A 155 4.56 16.12 27.00
CA LEU A 155 5.45 17.22 26.60
C LEU A 155 5.83 17.21 25.10
N LEU A 156 5.43 16.18 24.34
CA LEU A 156 5.74 16.10 22.94
C LEU A 156 4.71 16.86 22.11
N LYS A 157 5.18 17.56 21.09
CA LYS A 157 4.33 18.31 20.17
C LYS A 157 4.29 17.61 18.80
N SER A 158 3.16 17.71 18.14
CA SER A 158 3.03 17.25 16.75
C SER A 158 4.12 17.89 15.87
N THR A 159 4.69 17.09 14.99
CA THR A 159 5.74 17.53 14.05
C THR A 159 5.53 16.91 12.68
N THR A 160 6.07 17.55 11.66
CA THR A 160 6.11 16.95 10.32
C THR A 160 7.20 15.89 10.24
N PHE A 161 6.88 14.73 9.64
CA PHE A 161 7.84 13.64 9.46
C PHE A 161 8.74 13.93 8.27
N LYS A 162 9.97 14.32 8.58
CA LYS A 162 11.05 14.56 7.61
C LYS A 162 12.39 14.22 8.25
N PHE A 163 13.37 13.90 7.43
CA PHE A 163 14.73 13.68 7.91
C PHE A 163 15.34 15.01 8.42
N PRO A 164 15.78 15.09 9.68
CA PRO A 164 16.54 16.23 10.15
C PRO A 164 17.95 16.24 9.52
N LYS A 165 18.61 17.41 9.51
CA LYS A 165 19.97 17.55 8.94
C LYS A 165 21.03 16.69 9.63
N LYS A 166 20.84 16.41 10.94
CA LYS A 166 21.76 15.59 11.74
C LYS A 166 20.98 14.55 12.52
N ILE A 167 21.57 13.38 12.72
CA ILE A 167 20.97 12.32 13.52
C ILE A 167 20.85 12.70 14.99
N ILE A 168 21.80 13.46 15.53
CA ILE A 168 21.74 13.99 16.90
C ILE A 168 20.92 15.29 16.86
N GLY A 169 19.65 15.23 17.29
CA GLY A 169 18.77 16.38 17.42
C GLY A 169 19.20 17.32 18.55
N LYS A 170 18.85 18.61 18.43
CA LYS A 170 19.18 19.64 19.42
C LYS A 170 17.96 20.19 20.17
N ASN A 171 16.75 19.74 19.85
CA ASN A 171 15.50 20.08 20.49
C ASN A 171 14.52 18.92 20.33
N THR A 172 13.40 18.93 21.05
CA THR A 172 12.40 17.87 21.07
C THR A 172 11.90 17.52 19.66
N ILE A 173 11.63 18.51 18.82
CA ILE A 173 11.16 18.29 17.44
C ILE A 173 12.18 17.50 16.62
N THR A 174 13.44 17.96 16.60
CA THR A 174 14.49 17.28 15.83
C THR A 174 14.88 15.93 16.44
N ASN A 175 14.71 15.74 17.76
CA ASN A 175 14.90 14.44 18.41
C ASN A 175 13.82 13.44 17.97
N ILE A 176 12.54 13.85 17.93
CA ILE A 176 11.43 13.01 17.44
C ILE A 176 11.65 12.68 15.96
N GLN A 177 11.92 13.68 15.12
CA GLN A 177 12.17 13.47 13.69
C GLN A 177 13.34 12.51 13.47
N SER A 178 14.40 12.64 14.24
CA SER A 178 15.56 11.74 14.12
C SER A 178 15.21 10.31 14.50
N GLY A 179 14.63 10.12 15.69
CA GLY A 179 14.27 8.79 16.18
C GLY A 179 13.28 8.06 15.26
N VAL A 180 12.25 8.79 14.80
CA VAL A 180 11.24 8.23 13.89
C VAL A 180 11.83 7.92 12.51
N MET A 181 12.48 8.88 11.87
CA MET A 181 12.88 8.73 10.46
C MET A 181 14.13 7.88 10.28
N PHE A 182 15.18 8.11 11.06
CA PHE A 182 16.38 7.27 10.99
C PHE A 182 16.16 5.90 11.65
N GLY A 183 15.33 5.83 12.71
CA GLY A 183 14.89 4.56 13.29
C GLY A 183 14.15 3.70 12.27
N ALA A 184 13.26 4.28 11.47
CA ALA A 184 12.58 3.59 10.37
C ALA A 184 13.58 3.04 9.33
N ILE A 185 14.58 3.84 8.90
CA ILE A 185 15.63 3.36 7.98
C ILE A 185 16.37 2.15 8.57
N CYS A 186 16.85 2.27 9.81
CA CYS A 186 17.58 1.17 10.47
C CYS A 186 16.72 -0.10 10.59
N SER A 187 15.43 0.05 10.92
CA SER A 187 14.49 -1.08 11.00
C SER A 187 14.29 -1.73 9.63
N ILE A 188 14.06 -0.93 8.58
CA ILE A 188 13.86 -1.42 7.22
C ILE A 188 15.11 -2.15 6.71
N GLU A 189 16.29 -1.57 6.85
CA GLU A 189 17.55 -2.18 6.43
C GLU A 189 17.86 -3.46 7.21
N GLY A 190 17.55 -3.46 8.50
CA GLY A 190 17.64 -4.66 9.34
C GLY A 190 16.72 -5.78 8.87
N MET A 191 15.45 -5.46 8.56
CA MET A 191 14.48 -6.42 8.04
C MET A 191 14.92 -6.96 6.67
N ILE A 192 15.35 -6.11 5.75
CA ILE A 192 15.87 -6.53 4.44
C ILE A 192 17.01 -7.54 4.64
N LYS A 193 17.98 -7.20 5.51
CA LYS A 193 19.11 -8.08 5.78
C LYS A 193 18.67 -9.45 6.34
N LEU A 194 17.78 -9.46 7.33
CA LEU A 194 17.29 -10.71 7.94
C LEU A 194 16.56 -11.58 6.92
N ILE A 195 15.75 -10.99 6.04
CA ILE A 195 15.03 -11.72 4.99
C ILE A 195 16.01 -12.26 3.94
N GLU A 196 17.03 -11.49 3.54
CA GLU A 196 18.08 -11.95 2.63
C GLU A 196 18.89 -13.11 3.25
N ASP A 197 19.21 -13.02 4.54
CA ASP A 197 19.94 -14.05 5.28
C ASP A 197 19.09 -15.35 5.38
N GLU A 198 17.76 -15.25 5.62
CA GLU A 198 16.85 -16.40 5.68
C GLU A 198 16.68 -17.10 4.33
N LEU A 199 16.59 -16.31 3.25
CA LEU A 199 16.41 -16.82 1.89
C LEU A 199 17.72 -17.24 1.20
N ASP A 200 18.87 -16.97 1.82
CA ASP A 200 20.21 -17.09 1.21
C ASP A 200 20.27 -16.47 -0.19
N SER A 201 19.64 -15.31 -0.35
CA SER A 201 19.47 -14.67 -1.65
C SER A 201 19.31 -13.16 -1.56
N LYS A 202 19.82 -12.45 -2.57
CA LYS A 202 19.54 -11.01 -2.74
C LYS A 202 18.11 -10.78 -3.23
N LEU A 203 17.53 -9.69 -2.76
CA LEU A 203 16.15 -9.32 -3.04
C LEU A 203 16.05 -8.21 -4.07
N TYR A 204 15.07 -8.32 -4.97
CA TYR A 204 14.59 -7.21 -5.77
C TYR A 204 13.58 -6.40 -4.94
N ILE A 205 13.96 -5.20 -4.52
CA ILE A 205 13.18 -4.42 -3.55
C ILE A 205 12.28 -3.42 -4.26
N ILE A 206 10.99 -3.44 -3.91
CA ILE A 206 9.95 -2.54 -4.41
C ILE A 206 9.40 -1.75 -3.23
N LEU A 207 9.41 -0.42 -3.34
CA LEU A 207 8.81 0.47 -2.34
C LEU A 207 7.51 1.07 -2.87
N THR A 208 6.46 0.99 -2.05
CA THR A 208 5.16 1.60 -2.31
C THR A 208 4.60 2.27 -1.06
N GLY A 209 3.43 2.88 -1.14
CA GLY A 209 2.79 3.57 -0.03
C GLY A 209 3.26 5.00 0.22
N GLY A 210 2.62 5.66 1.18
CA GLY A 210 2.73 7.12 1.36
C GLY A 210 4.12 7.64 1.74
N PHE A 211 4.90 6.88 2.50
CA PHE A 211 6.26 7.25 2.90
C PHE A 211 7.35 6.73 1.95
N SER A 212 7.01 5.96 0.92
CA SER A 212 7.98 5.31 0.03
C SER A 212 8.98 6.29 -0.58
N LYS A 213 8.53 7.43 -1.10
CA LYS A 213 9.40 8.47 -1.68
C LYS A 213 10.36 9.07 -0.65
N LEU A 214 9.90 9.28 0.58
CA LEU A 214 10.71 9.87 1.64
C LEU A 214 11.79 8.87 2.11
N ILE A 215 11.40 7.62 2.34
CA ILE A 215 12.31 6.53 2.74
C ILE A 215 13.33 6.23 1.64
N SER A 216 12.90 6.15 0.39
CA SER A 216 13.76 5.94 -0.78
C SER A 216 14.96 6.91 -0.83
N SER A 217 14.77 8.14 -0.35
CA SER A 217 15.83 9.16 -0.36
C SER A 217 17.02 8.85 0.56
N LYS A 218 16.88 7.88 1.47
CA LYS A 218 17.88 7.53 2.51
C LYS A 218 18.18 6.04 2.60
N LEU A 219 17.39 5.18 1.97
CA LEU A 219 17.62 3.74 1.98
C LEU A 219 18.89 3.40 1.17
N SER A 220 19.82 2.64 1.76
CA SER A 220 21.09 2.27 1.12
C SER A 220 20.95 1.10 0.13
N TYR A 221 19.89 0.30 0.24
CA TYR A 221 19.63 -0.82 -0.65
C TYR A 221 19.14 -0.35 -2.03
N LYS A 222 19.59 -1.03 -3.10
CA LYS A 222 19.05 -0.80 -4.44
C LYS A 222 17.57 -1.19 -4.48
N HIS A 223 16.72 -0.29 -4.93
CA HIS A 223 15.27 -0.49 -4.97
C HIS A 223 14.62 0.26 -6.11
N ILE A 224 13.35 -0.03 -6.37
CA ILE A 224 12.50 0.77 -7.26
C ILE A 224 11.32 1.35 -6.49
N LEU A 225 10.82 2.48 -6.97
CA LEU A 225 9.60 3.11 -6.47
C LEU A 225 8.42 2.79 -7.39
N LYS A 226 7.34 2.28 -6.80
CA LYS A 226 6.07 2.01 -7.47
C LYS A 226 4.92 2.60 -6.63
N PRO A 227 4.68 3.91 -6.69
CA PRO A 227 3.70 4.58 -5.81
C PRO A 227 2.27 4.08 -5.96
N ASN A 228 1.91 3.55 -7.13
CA ASN A 228 0.57 3.07 -7.45
C ASN A 228 0.49 1.54 -7.51
N LEU A 229 1.42 0.81 -6.86
CA LEU A 229 1.55 -0.63 -6.98
C LEU A 229 0.23 -1.37 -6.70
N THR A 230 -0.51 -0.97 -5.66
CA THR A 230 -1.79 -1.56 -5.30
C THR A 230 -2.83 -1.39 -6.41
N LEU A 231 -2.91 -0.19 -6.99
CA LEU A 231 -3.83 0.09 -8.10
C LEU A 231 -3.42 -0.61 -9.40
N ASP A 232 -2.11 -0.72 -9.66
CA ASP A 232 -1.57 -1.49 -10.79
C ASP A 232 -2.00 -2.96 -10.65
N GLY A 233 -1.84 -3.55 -9.46
CA GLY A 233 -2.25 -4.92 -9.18
C GLY A 233 -3.75 -5.13 -9.24
N LEU A 234 -4.54 -4.20 -8.71
CA LEU A 234 -5.99 -4.22 -8.80
C LEU A 234 -6.46 -4.26 -10.26
N ASN A 235 -5.86 -3.41 -11.11
CA ASN A 235 -6.17 -3.39 -12.54
C ASN A 235 -5.79 -4.70 -13.24
N LEU A 236 -4.62 -5.27 -12.92
CA LEU A 236 -4.19 -6.55 -13.48
C LEU A 236 -5.13 -7.69 -13.10
N ILE A 237 -5.50 -7.79 -11.80
CA ILE A 237 -6.44 -8.81 -11.34
C ILE A 237 -7.80 -8.66 -12.04
N TYR A 238 -8.28 -7.42 -12.19
CA TYR A 238 -9.52 -7.16 -12.90
C TYR A 238 -9.46 -7.67 -14.34
N ASN A 239 -8.40 -7.34 -15.08
CA ASN A 239 -8.23 -7.77 -16.48
C ASN A 239 -8.12 -9.31 -16.59
N ASP A 240 -7.31 -9.95 -15.72
CA ASP A 240 -7.16 -11.42 -15.69
C ASP A 240 -8.51 -12.17 -15.55
N ASN A 241 -9.54 -11.52 -15.00
CA ASN A 241 -10.87 -12.12 -14.79
C ASN A 241 -11.93 -11.71 -15.86
N ASN A 242 -11.60 -10.79 -16.76
CA ASN A 242 -12.53 -10.25 -17.75
C ASN A 242 -12.03 -10.39 -19.21
N GLU A 243 -10.83 -10.98 -19.42
CA GLU A 243 -10.35 -11.47 -20.72
C GLU A 243 -10.84 -12.90 -20.97
#